data_5fb420e0d2c3a372a0b89c51bd7418f9
#
_entry.id   5fb420e0d2c3a372a0b89c51bd7418f9
#
_cell.length_a   1.000
_cell.length_b   1.000
_cell.length_c   1.000
_cell.angle_alpha   90.00
_cell.angle_beta   90.00
_cell.angle_gamma   90.00
#
_symmetry.space_group_name_H-M   'P 1'
#
loop_
_entity.id
_entity.type
_entity.pdbx_description
1 polymer ?
#
loop_
_entity_poly.entity_id
_entity_poly.type
_entity_poly.pdbx_seq_one_letter_code
_entity_poly.pdbx_strand_id
1 'polypeptide(L)'
;MKMKSIILAVTLLLVSATLVGAAEKSKTLVAVFSRADENYGVGTVEKGNTRVLAEMIAEQTGAELFEIRAAKPYPKEYSAATDVAKAEQNAKARPALAEDKDISGYDTIFLGYPIWWGDLPMAVYTFLEAHDWSGKTVIPFCTHEGSGLSGTENTLRRTLKGSKVLKSLVMRGTTAQNSRDEARKSVASWLRGLGF
;
A
#
# COMPACT_ATOMS: atom_id res chain seq x y z
N MET A 1 0.10 -85.17 -23.80
CA MET A 1 0.83 -84.07 -23.06
C MET A 1 0.20 -82.77 -23.42
N LYS A 2 -0.56 -82.18 -22.49
CA LYS A 2 -1.26 -80.84 -22.70
C LYS A 2 -0.49 -79.73 -21.96
N MET A 3 0.15 -78.88 -22.72
CA MET A 3 0.78 -77.67 -22.17
C MET A 3 -0.29 -76.63 -21.84
N LYS A 4 -0.36 -76.21 -20.59
CA LYS A 4 -1.21 -75.07 -20.13
C LYS A 4 -0.40 -73.79 -20.20
N SER A 5 -0.83 -72.88 -21.08
CA SER A 5 -0.32 -71.54 -21.14
C SER A 5 -0.88 -70.70 -19.98
N ILE A 6 -0.02 -70.19 -19.17
CA ILE A 6 -0.38 -69.19 -18.11
C ILE A 6 -0.23 -67.78 -18.71
N ILE A 7 -1.35 -67.08 -18.86
CA ILE A 7 -1.36 -65.66 -19.24
C ILE A 7 -1.23 -64.85 -17.98
N LEU A 8 -0.10 -64.14 -17.84
CA LEU A 8 0.17 -63.23 -16.76
C LEU A 8 -0.39 -61.85 -17.15
N ALA A 9 -1.51 -61.44 -16.55
CA ALA A 9 -2.07 -60.12 -16.73
C ALA A 9 -1.32 -59.11 -15.84
N VAL A 10 -0.53 -58.23 -16.46
CA VAL A 10 0.13 -57.11 -15.79
C VAL A 10 -0.86 -55.94 -15.75
N THR A 11 -1.43 -55.67 -14.57
CA THR A 11 -2.31 -54.53 -14.34
C THR A 11 -1.43 -53.28 -14.11
N LEU A 12 -1.37 -52.42 -15.10
CA LEU A 12 -0.67 -51.12 -15.00
C LEU A 12 -1.52 -50.12 -14.20
N LEU A 13 -1.17 -49.89 -12.95
CA LEU A 13 -1.79 -48.85 -12.11
C LEU A 13 -1.26 -47.48 -12.56
N LEU A 14 -2.07 -46.72 -13.29
CA LEU A 14 -1.82 -45.32 -13.59
C LEU A 14 -2.08 -44.48 -12.31
N VAL A 15 -1.03 -44.15 -11.60
CA VAL A 15 -1.08 -43.14 -10.52
C VAL A 15 -1.11 -41.77 -11.18
N SER A 16 -2.29 -41.17 -11.32
CA SER A 16 -2.45 -39.78 -11.69
C SER A 16 -2.00 -38.89 -10.51
N ALA A 17 -0.77 -38.39 -10.55
CA ALA A 17 -0.30 -37.35 -9.66
C ALA A 17 -1.03 -36.05 -10.02
N THR A 18 -2.06 -35.71 -9.26
CA THR A 18 -2.62 -34.34 -9.27
C THR A 18 -1.57 -33.40 -8.71
N LEU A 19 -0.93 -32.62 -9.58
CA LEU A 19 -0.16 -31.45 -9.19
C LEU A 19 -1.13 -30.49 -8.51
N VAL A 20 -1.18 -30.55 -7.18
CA VAL A 20 -1.73 -29.45 -6.37
C VAL A 20 -0.75 -28.29 -6.56
N GLY A 21 -1.07 -27.39 -7.49
CA GLY A 21 -0.33 -26.15 -7.66
C GLY A 21 -0.33 -25.43 -6.30
N ALA A 22 0.85 -25.24 -5.71
CA ALA A 22 1.00 -24.34 -4.58
C ALA A 22 0.42 -22.99 -5.04
N ALA A 23 -0.64 -22.52 -4.38
CA ALA A 23 -1.18 -21.19 -4.65
C ALA A 23 -0.01 -20.20 -4.52
N GLU A 24 0.33 -19.52 -5.61
CA GLU A 24 1.35 -18.46 -5.55
C GLU A 24 0.94 -17.50 -4.45
N LYS A 25 1.86 -17.28 -3.50
CA LYS A 25 1.59 -16.37 -2.39
C LYS A 25 1.31 -15.00 -3.00
N SER A 26 0.10 -14.47 -2.78
CA SER A 26 -0.30 -13.13 -3.23
C SER A 26 0.79 -12.12 -2.92
N LYS A 27 1.30 -11.45 -3.96
CA LYS A 27 2.34 -10.43 -3.78
C LYS A 27 1.73 -9.16 -3.22
N THR A 28 2.32 -8.68 -2.15
CA THR A 28 1.85 -7.49 -1.43
C THR A 28 2.87 -6.37 -1.53
N LEU A 29 2.40 -5.16 -1.83
CA LEU A 29 3.18 -3.94 -1.88
C LEU A 29 2.68 -2.95 -0.82
N VAL A 30 3.59 -2.24 -0.17
CA VAL A 30 3.31 -1.01 0.58
C VAL A 30 3.82 0.16 -0.24
N ALA A 31 2.93 0.87 -0.92
CA ALA A 31 3.25 2.09 -1.64
C ALA A 31 2.90 3.29 -0.75
N VAL A 32 3.86 4.18 -0.47
CA VAL A 32 3.67 5.26 0.48
C VAL A 32 4.23 6.57 -0.03
N PHE A 33 3.45 7.63 0.05
CA PHE A 33 3.94 9.01 0.01
C PHE A 33 4.11 9.53 1.43
N SER A 34 5.26 10.11 1.72
CA SER A 34 5.54 10.70 3.02
C SER A 34 6.57 11.82 2.88
N ARG A 35 6.55 12.80 3.77
CA ARG A 35 7.51 13.88 3.80
C ARG A 35 8.24 13.93 5.15
N ALA A 36 9.55 13.91 5.10
CA ALA A 36 10.43 14.24 6.23
C ALA A 36 10.44 15.77 6.48
N ASP A 37 11.44 16.25 7.18
CA ASP A 37 11.66 17.65 7.53
C ASP A 37 10.58 18.20 8.48
N GLU A 38 10.25 19.49 8.43
CA GLU A 38 9.32 20.12 9.35
C GLU A 38 7.87 19.72 9.07
N ASN A 39 7.21 19.12 10.05
CA ASN A 39 5.82 18.68 9.99
C ASN A 39 5.01 19.26 11.16
N TYR A 40 3.73 19.53 10.89
CA TYR A 40 2.83 20.05 11.91
C TYR A 40 2.70 19.06 13.09
N GLY A 41 2.76 19.57 14.29
CA GLY A 41 2.56 18.81 15.53
C GLY A 41 3.75 17.98 15.99
N VAL A 42 4.72 17.67 15.12
CA VAL A 42 5.90 16.85 15.47
C VAL A 42 7.23 17.57 15.27
N GLY A 43 7.22 18.76 14.64
CA GLY A 43 8.45 19.51 14.32
C GLY A 43 9.25 18.85 13.18
N THR A 44 10.56 19.04 13.20
CA THR A 44 11.47 18.47 12.20
C THR A 44 11.73 17.01 12.49
N VAL A 45 11.45 16.15 11.51
CA VAL A 45 11.63 14.71 11.58
C VAL A 45 12.47 14.20 10.41
N GLU A 46 13.34 13.23 10.67
CA GLU A 46 14.14 12.57 9.63
C GLU A 46 13.29 11.63 8.75
N LYS A 47 12.21 11.11 9.31
CA LYS A 47 11.31 10.18 8.65
C LYS A 47 9.87 10.67 8.82
N GLY A 48 9.18 10.87 7.71
CA GLY A 48 7.80 11.38 7.73
C GLY A 48 6.82 10.43 8.39
N ASN A 49 5.74 10.99 8.94
CA ASN A 49 4.75 10.28 9.76
C ASN A 49 4.16 9.03 9.07
N THR A 50 3.77 9.16 7.80
CA THR A 50 3.18 8.06 7.05
C THR A 50 4.20 6.95 6.75
N ARG A 51 5.47 7.32 6.52
CA ARG A 51 6.56 6.36 6.32
C ARG A 51 6.78 5.47 7.55
N VAL A 52 6.64 6.03 8.75
CA VAL A 52 6.71 5.25 10.01
C VAL A 52 5.66 4.13 10.02
N LEU A 53 4.42 4.44 9.64
CA LEU A 53 3.37 3.43 9.56
C LEU A 53 3.64 2.42 8.44
N ALA A 54 4.13 2.89 7.28
CA ALA A 54 4.44 2.02 6.15
C ALA A 54 5.49 0.96 6.51
N GLU A 55 6.52 1.33 7.26
CA GLU A 55 7.54 0.40 7.72
C GLU A 55 6.98 -0.62 8.71
N MET A 56 6.10 -0.20 9.63
CA MET A 56 5.42 -1.12 10.55
C MET A 56 4.53 -2.13 9.82
N ILE A 57 3.85 -1.69 8.74
CA ILE A 57 3.02 -2.56 7.91
C ILE A 57 3.89 -3.54 7.12
N ALA A 58 4.94 -3.04 6.45
CA ALA A 58 5.85 -3.87 5.69
C ALA A 58 6.54 -4.93 6.56
N GLU A 59 7.01 -4.55 7.75
CA GLU A 59 7.63 -5.46 8.72
C GLU A 59 6.67 -6.59 9.14
N GLN A 60 5.39 -6.28 9.41
CA GLN A 60 4.42 -7.26 9.91
C GLN A 60 3.83 -8.13 8.80
N THR A 61 3.81 -7.66 7.55
CA THR A 61 3.24 -8.40 6.42
C THR A 61 4.29 -9.08 5.55
N GLY A 62 5.56 -8.69 5.66
CA GLY A 62 6.63 -9.08 4.74
C GLY A 62 6.49 -8.47 3.34
N ALA A 63 5.68 -7.41 3.21
CA ALA A 63 5.44 -6.73 1.94
C ALA A 63 6.66 -5.91 1.49
N GLU A 64 6.84 -5.79 0.19
CA GLU A 64 7.80 -4.85 -0.39
C GLU A 64 7.36 -3.41 -0.09
N LEU A 65 8.32 -2.52 0.18
CA LEU A 65 8.07 -1.12 0.49
C LEU A 65 8.57 -0.24 -0.65
N PHE A 66 7.69 0.55 -1.24
CA PHE A 66 7.99 1.54 -2.26
C PHE A 66 7.58 2.94 -1.81
N GLU A 67 8.45 3.92 -1.98
CA GLU A 67 8.17 5.30 -1.64
C GLU A 67 7.82 6.11 -2.87
N ILE A 68 6.59 6.61 -2.92
CA ILE A 68 6.12 7.54 -3.94
C ILE A 68 6.76 8.91 -3.65
N ARG A 69 7.66 9.37 -4.51
CA ARG A 69 8.38 10.64 -4.35
C ARG A 69 8.19 11.53 -5.56
N ALA A 70 7.88 12.80 -5.33
CA ALA A 70 7.92 13.78 -6.40
C ALA A 70 9.37 13.98 -6.88
N ALA A 71 9.58 14.11 -8.20
CA ALA A 71 10.91 14.36 -8.79
C ALA A 71 11.51 15.68 -8.30
N LYS A 72 10.67 16.69 -8.10
CA LYS A 72 11.05 17.93 -7.41
C LYS A 72 10.66 17.80 -5.93
N PRO A 73 11.61 17.73 -5.00
CA PRO A 73 11.30 17.64 -3.58
C PRO A 73 10.48 18.84 -3.09
N TYR A 74 9.57 18.60 -2.15
CA TYR A 74 8.87 19.69 -1.46
C TYR A 74 9.83 20.46 -0.55
N PRO A 75 9.54 21.75 -0.27
CA PRO A 75 10.31 22.55 0.68
C PRO A 75 10.45 21.87 2.04
N LYS A 76 11.54 22.14 2.76
CA LYS A 76 11.78 21.59 4.09
C LYS A 76 10.90 22.25 5.14
N GLU A 77 10.70 23.56 5.03
CA GLU A 77 9.87 24.35 5.93
C GLU A 77 8.39 24.00 5.72
N TYR A 78 7.66 23.86 6.82
CA TYR A 78 6.27 23.44 6.79
C TYR A 78 5.37 24.40 6.01
N SER A 79 5.49 25.71 6.28
CA SER A 79 4.66 26.73 5.61
C SER A 79 4.87 26.71 4.09
N ALA A 80 6.12 26.71 3.63
CA ALA A 80 6.45 26.68 2.22
C ALA A 80 5.97 25.38 1.54
N ALA A 81 6.06 24.23 2.24
CA ALA A 81 5.55 22.97 1.73
C ALA A 81 4.02 22.96 1.59
N THR A 82 3.31 23.57 2.56
CA THR A 82 1.84 23.68 2.50
C THR A 82 1.38 24.62 1.39
N ASP A 83 2.11 25.69 1.11
CA ASP A 83 1.80 26.61 0.00
C ASP A 83 1.95 25.92 -1.35
N VAL A 84 3.05 25.17 -1.56
CA VAL A 84 3.26 24.37 -2.77
C VAL A 84 2.14 23.33 -2.92
N ALA A 85 1.83 22.59 -1.86
CA ALA A 85 0.77 21.57 -1.88
C ALA A 85 -0.61 22.19 -2.21
N LYS A 86 -0.90 23.40 -1.70
CA LYS A 86 -2.15 24.11 -2.01
C LYS A 86 -2.20 24.58 -3.45
N ALA A 87 -1.10 25.10 -3.97
CA ALA A 87 -1.00 25.51 -5.37
C ALA A 87 -1.20 24.30 -6.31
N GLU A 88 -0.56 23.17 -6.02
CA GLU A 88 -0.74 21.92 -6.77
C GLU A 88 -2.18 21.43 -6.74
N GLN A 89 -2.83 21.46 -5.56
CA GLN A 89 -4.23 21.04 -5.43
C GLN A 89 -5.15 21.93 -6.25
N ASN A 90 -4.99 23.27 -6.16
CA ASN A 90 -5.80 24.24 -6.91
C ASN A 90 -5.65 24.06 -8.43
N ALA A 91 -4.43 23.77 -8.89
CA ALA A 91 -4.12 23.51 -10.30
C ALA A 91 -4.47 22.08 -10.75
N LYS A 92 -4.89 21.20 -9.84
CA LYS A 92 -5.01 19.76 -10.08
C LYS A 92 -3.74 19.18 -10.73
N ALA A 93 -2.58 19.64 -10.25
CA ALA A 93 -1.29 19.28 -10.82
C ALA A 93 -1.02 17.76 -10.71
N ARG A 94 -0.18 17.28 -11.60
CA ARG A 94 0.37 15.91 -11.54
C ARG A 94 1.89 15.99 -11.54
N PRO A 95 2.49 16.26 -10.36
CA PRO A 95 3.95 16.34 -10.24
C PRO A 95 4.58 15.06 -10.76
N ALA A 96 5.65 15.21 -11.58
CA ALA A 96 6.42 14.05 -12.01
C ALA A 96 6.97 13.30 -10.80
N LEU A 97 7.00 11.97 -10.89
CA LEU A 97 7.61 11.13 -9.85
C LEU A 97 9.10 10.95 -10.12
N ALA A 98 9.89 10.82 -9.05
CA ALA A 98 11.33 10.56 -9.14
C ALA A 98 11.63 9.19 -9.74
N GLU A 99 10.76 8.24 -9.45
CA GLU A 99 10.78 6.88 -9.97
C GLU A 99 9.37 6.33 -10.01
N ASP A 100 9.13 5.32 -10.82
CA ASP A 100 7.87 4.60 -10.87
C ASP A 100 8.05 3.15 -10.45
N LYS A 101 6.96 2.51 -10.03
CA LYS A 101 6.95 1.11 -9.61
C LYS A 101 5.89 0.37 -10.39
N ASP A 102 6.31 -0.57 -11.22
CA ASP A 102 5.36 -1.49 -11.84
C ASP A 102 4.61 -2.27 -10.76
N ILE A 103 3.29 -2.08 -10.74
CA ILE A 103 2.39 -2.74 -9.80
C ILE A 103 1.68 -3.96 -10.39
N SER A 104 1.94 -4.32 -11.65
CA SER A 104 1.23 -5.40 -12.35
C SER A 104 1.31 -6.74 -11.62
N GLY A 105 2.46 -7.02 -10.99
CA GLY A 105 2.72 -8.26 -10.27
C GLY A 105 2.19 -8.30 -8.82
N TYR A 106 1.41 -7.31 -8.36
CA TYR A 106 0.88 -7.26 -7.00
C TYR A 106 -0.64 -7.35 -6.98
N ASP A 107 -1.18 -8.21 -6.11
CA ASP A 107 -2.63 -8.38 -5.94
C ASP A 107 -3.17 -7.48 -4.84
N THR A 108 -2.34 -7.21 -3.82
CA THR A 108 -2.70 -6.38 -2.68
C THR A 108 -1.72 -5.23 -2.52
N ILE A 109 -2.25 -4.01 -2.41
CA ILE A 109 -1.44 -2.80 -2.26
C ILE A 109 -1.94 -2.01 -1.06
N PHE A 110 -1.09 -1.91 -0.03
CA PHE A 110 -1.27 -0.91 1.01
C PHE A 110 -0.85 0.45 0.46
N LEU A 111 -1.77 1.42 0.48
CA LEU A 111 -1.53 2.75 -0.07
C LEU A 111 -1.51 3.78 1.06
N GLY A 112 -0.33 4.35 1.34
CA GLY A 112 -0.09 5.30 2.42
C GLY A 112 0.05 6.74 1.94
N TYR A 113 -0.59 7.69 2.65
CA TYR A 113 -0.48 9.12 2.37
C TYR A 113 -0.83 9.97 3.59
N PRO A 114 -0.23 11.16 3.74
CA PRO A 114 -0.73 12.17 4.67
C PRO A 114 -1.95 12.88 4.09
N ILE A 115 -2.83 13.38 4.96
CA ILE A 115 -3.92 14.26 4.51
C ILE A 115 -3.37 15.67 4.33
N TRP A 116 -3.36 16.16 3.10
CA TRP A 116 -2.94 17.49 2.71
C TRP A 116 -4.11 18.29 2.17
N TRP A 117 -4.45 19.39 2.84
CA TRP A 117 -5.60 20.22 2.47
C TRP A 117 -6.91 19.45 2.29
N GLY A 118 -7.13 18.43 3.13
CA GLY A 118 -8.34 17.61 3.10
C GLY A 118 -8.37 16.56 2.00
N ASP A 119 -7.25 16.30 1.33
CA ASP A 119 -7.15 15.35 0.20
C ASP A 119 -5.82 14.60 0.20
N LEU A 120 -5.62 13.75 -0.81
CA LEU A 120 -4.33 13.13 -1.10
C LEU A 120 -3.34 14.17 -1.68
N PRO A 121 -2.04 14.06 -1.40
CA PRO A 121 -1.02 14.82 -2.12
C PRO A 121 -1.08 14.59 -3.63
N MET A 122 -0.82 15.63 -4.43
CA MET A 122 -0.95 15.53 -5.89
C MET A 122 0.00 14.51 -6.53
N ALA A 123 1.18 14.28 -5.95
CA ALA A 123 2.08 13.21 -6.38
C ALA A 123 1.46 11.80 -6.22
N VAL A 124 0.57 11.60 -5.24
CA VAL A 124 -0.17 10.33 -5.10
C VAL A 124 -1.12 10.15 -6.29
N TYR A 125 -1.82 11.20 -6.71
CA TYR A 125 -2.68 11.13 -7.90
C TYR A 125 -1.88 10.76 -9.15
N THR A 126 -0.66 11.28 -9.32
CA THR A 126 0.22 10.89 -10.42
C THR A 126 0.45 9.38 -10.42
N PHE A 127 0.78 8.81 -9.26
CA PHE A 127 0.97 7.36 -9.11
C PHE A 127 -0.32 6.58 -9.39
N LEU A 128 -1.47 7.04 -8.86
CA LEU A 128 -2.75 6.36 -9.07
C LEU A 128 -3.17 6.31 -10.54
N GLU A 129 -2.91 7.39 -11.27
CA GLU A 129 -3.33 7.52 -12.67
C GLU A 129 -2.36 6.84 -13.66
N ALA A 130 -1.14 6.51 -13.23
CA ALA A 130 -0.14 5.83 -14.06
C ALA A 130 -0.39 4.32 -14.23
N HIS A 131 -1.26 3.71 -13.40
CA HIS A 131 -1.37 2.25 -13.32
C HIS A 131 -2.80 1.73 -13.52
N ASP A 132 -2.89 0.47 -13.95
CA ASP A 132 -4.15 -0.28 -13.94
C ASP A 132 -4.36 -0.94 -12.55
N TRP A 133 -5.46 -0.60 -11.93
CA TRP A 133 -5.87 -1.09 -10.61
C TRP A 133 -6.92 -2.21 -10.67
N SER A 134 -7.31 -2.64 -11.87
CA SER A 134 -8.34 -3.67 -12.07
C SER A 134 -7.96 -4.98 -11.38
N GLY A 135 -8.91 -5.53 -10.62
CA GLY A 135 -8.73 -6.77 -9.87
C GLY A 135 -7.87 -6.67 -8.60
N LYS A 136 -7.27 -5.51 -8.32
CA LYS A 136 -6.40 -5.35 -7.14
C LYS A 136 -7.19 -5.03 -5.88
N THR A 137 -6.69 -5.50 -4.74
CA THR A 137 -7.14 -5.08 -3.41
C THR A 137 -6.29 -3.91 -2.93
N VAL A 138 -6.91 -2.77 -2.67
CA VAL A 138 -6.24 -1.57 -2.18
C VAL A 138 -6.64 -1.34 -0.72
N ILE A 139 -5.65 -1.20 0.16
CA ILE A 139 -5.83 -1.06 1.59
C ILE A 139 -5.20 0.27 2.01
N PRO A 140 -6.00 1.36 2.11
CA PRO A 140 -5.45 2.67 2.41
C PRO A 140 -5.02 2.79 3.87
N PHE A 141 -4.00 3.62 4.11
CA PHE A 141 -3.68 4.11 5.44
C PHE A 141 -3.23 5.57 5.35
N CYS A 142 -3.63 6.37 6.32
CA CYS A 142 -3.26 7.78 6.29
C CYS A 142 -2.81 8.31 7.64
N THR A 143 -2.00 9.37 7.58
CA THR A 143 -1.68 10.21 8.74
C THR A 143 -2.32 11.57 8.60
N HIS A 144 -2.75 12.14 9.72
CA HIS A 144 -3.40 13.46 9.80
C HIS A 144 -3.11 14.12 11.16
N GLU A 145 -3.49 15.38 11.33
CA GLU A 145 -3.44 16.07 12.64
C GLU A 145 -4.80 16.69 13.01
N GLY A 146 -5.88 15.88 12.88
CA GLY A 146 -7.23 16.27 13.30
C GLY A 146 -8.31 16.13 12.23
N SER A 147 -7.93 16.08 10.94
CA SER A 147 -8.87 16.02 9.81
C SER A 147 -9.47 14.62 9.57
N GLY A 148 -8.91 13.55 10.16
CA GLY A 148 -9.31 12.18 9.83
C GLY A 148 -9.05 11.85 8.36
N LEU A 149 -9.92 11.05 7.75
CA LEU A 149 -9.83 10.66 6.33
C LEU A 149 -10.18 11.77 5.35
N SER A 150 -10.89 12.82 5.76
CA SER A 150 -11.35 13.90 4.88
C SER A 150 -12.05 13.43 3.58
N GLY A 151 -12.65 12.23 3.59
CA GLY A 151 -13.32 11.67 2.42
C GLY A 151 -12.42 10.99 1.39
N THR A 152 -11.12 10.89 1.63
CA THR A 152 -10.14 10.33 0.69
C THR A 152 -10.42 8.87 0.34
N GLU A 153 -11.00 8.07 1.24
CA GLU A 153 -11.42 6.70 0.93
C GLU A 153 -12.46 6.65 -0.21
N ASN A 154 -13.43 7.57 -0.20
CA ASN A 154 -14.40 7.69 -1.28
C ASN A 154 -13.74 8.19 -2.58
N THR A 155 -12.76 9.07 -2.47
CA THR A 155 -11.95 9.51 -3.62
C THR A 155 -11.23 8.34 -4.24
N LEU A 156 -10.56 7.50 -3.44
CA LEU A 156 -9.89 6.29 -3.94
C LEU A 156 -10.87 5.33 -4.63
N ARG A 157 -12.05 5.08 -4.04
CA ARG A 157 -13.08 4.22 -4.67
C ARG A 157 -13.52 4.72 -6.04
N ARG A 158 -13.60 6.05 -6.23
CA ARG A 158 -13.95 6.65 -7.52
C ARG A 158 -12.80 6.62 -8.53
N THR A 159 -11.57 6.80 -8.06
CA THR A 159 -10.36 6.87 -8.91
C THR A 159 -9.90 5.50 -9.36
N LEU A 160 -9.88 4.52 -8.46
CA LEU A 160 -9.34 3.18 -8.68
C LEU A 160 -10.42 2.21 -9.18
N LYS A 161 -10.92 2.48 -10.37
CA LYS A 161 -11.98 1.66 -10.98
C LYS A 161 -11.53 0.21 -11.13
N GLY A 162 -12.44 -0.73 -10.83
CA GLY A 162 -12.16 -2.16 -10.93
C GLY A 162 -11.37 -2.74 -9.75
N SER A 163 -10.91 -1.90 -8.81
CA SER A 163 -10.26 -2.37 -7.58
C SER A 163 -11.24 -2.56 -6.43
N LYS A 164 -10.81 -3.34 -5.42
CA LYS A 164 -11.50 -3.48 -4.14
C LYS A 164 -10.80 -2.61 -3.10
N VAL A 165 -11.36 -1.45 -2.76
CA VAL A 165 -10.82 -0.57 -1.72
C VAL A 165 -11.39 -0.98 -0.35
N LEU A 166 -10.53 -1.41 0.57
CA LEU A 166 -10.88 -1.83 1.93
C LEU A 166 -10.91 -0.64 2.90
N LYS A 167 -11.26 -0.93 4.16
CA LYS A 167 -11.30 0.08 5.23
C LYS A 167 -9.91 0.55 5.60
N SER A 168 -9.73 1.85 5.65
CA SER A 168 -8.46 2.52 5.93
C SER A 168 -8.03 2.42 7.40
N LEU A 169 -6.70 2.36 7.63
CA LEU A 169 -6.13 2.77 8.91
C LEU A 169 -5.98 4.29 8.91
N VAL A 170 -6.41 4.91 10.01
CA VAL A 170 -6.36 6.37 10.19
C VAL A 170 -5.62 6.66 11.49
N MET A 171 -4.54 7.43 11.44
CA MET A 171 -3.73 7.71 12.63
C MET A 171 -3.22 9.15 12.65
N ARG A 172 -3.10 9.74 13.85
CA ARG A 172 -2.41 11.00 13.98
C ARG A 172 -0.92 10.83 13.72
N GLY A 173 -0.31 11.76 13.01
CA GLY A 173 1.14 11.77 12.78
C GLY A 173 1.91 11.87 14.08
N THR A 174 1.40 12.67 15.04
CA THR A 174 1.94 12.73 16.42
C THR A 174 1.95 11.37 17.10
N THR A 175 0.93 10.54 16.95
CA THR A 175 0.92 9.16 17.47
C THR A 175 1.97 8.29 16.77
N ALA A 176 2.03 8.36 15.44
CA ALA A 176 3.00 7.59 14.66
C ALA A 176 4.46 7.91 15.04
N GLN A 177 4.77 9.18 15.35
CA GLN A 177 6.12 9.61 15.72
C GLN A 177 6.44 9.38 17.19
N ASN A 178 5.56 9.81 18.10
CA ASN A 178 5.86 9.98 19.52
C ASN A 178 5.34 8.82 20.39
N SER A 179 4.44 7.98 19.86
CA SER A 179 3.83 6.84 20.56
C SER A 179 3.97 5.55 19.74
N ARG A 180 5.19 5.21 19.33
CA ARG A 180 5.48 4.12 18.36
C ARG A 180 4.94 2.76 18.79
N ASP A 181 4.94 2.45 20.08
CA ASP A 181 4.39 1.19 20.59
C ASP A 181 2.87 1.12 20.45
N GLU A 182 2.17 2.24 20.69
CA GLU A 182 0.73 2.36 20.46
C GLU A 182 0.42 2.26 18.96
N ALA A 183 1.18 2.96 18.12
CA ALA A 183 1.05 2.88 16.68
C ALA A 183 1.24 1.44 16.18
N ARG A 184 2.26 0.72 16.64
CA ARG A 184 2.54 -0.67 16.27
C ARG A 184 1.40 -1.60 16.68
N LYS A 185 0.84 -1.44 17.90
CA LYS A 185 -0.32 -2.22 18.36
C LYS A 185 -1.56 -1.97 17.51
N SER A 186 -1.81 -0.71 17.16
CA SER A 186 -2.92 -0.31 16.30
C SER A 186 -2.79 -0.89 14.90
N VAL A 187 -1.60 -0.82 14.29
CA VAL A 187 -1.29 -1.46 12.99
C VAL A 187 -1.53 -2.97 13.07
N ALA A 188 -0.99 -3.64 14.08
CA ALA A 188 -1.17 -5.09 14.27
C ALA A 188 -2.65 -5.49 14.42
N SER A 189 -3.42 -4.72 15.19
CA SER A 189 -4.85 -4.98 15.37
C SER A 189 -5.63 -4.81 14.06
N TRP A 190 -5.31 -3.75 13.30
CA TRP A 190 -5.93 -3.50 12.00
C TRP A 190 -5.59 -4.58 10.97
N LEU A 191 -4.31 -4.98 10.88
CA LEU A 191 -3.86 -6.06 9.98
C LEU A 191 -4.56 -7.38 10.28
N ARG A 192 -4.64 -7.78 11.57
CA ARG A 192 -5.41 -8.99 11.96
C ARG A 192 -6.87 -8.91 11.53
N GLY A 193 -7.51 -7.73 11.64
CA GLY A 193 -8.88 -7.53 11.16
C GLY A 193 -9.05 -7.67 9.66
N LEU A 194 -7.95 -7.59 8.90
CA LEU A 194 -7.91 -7.79 7.44
C LEU A 194 -7.49 -9.20 7.03
N GLY A 195 -7.02 -10.03 7.98
CA GLY A 195 -6.57 -11.41 7.72
C GLY A 195 -5.08 -11.55 7.42
N PHE A 196 -4.26 -10.55 7.84
CA PHE A 196 -2.78 -10.61 7.79
C PHE A 196 -2.17 -11.05 9.12
#